data_23d2d533b36a20a213165d1ad0aafaf1
#
_entry.id   23d2d533b36a20a213165d1ad0aafaf1
#
_cell.length_a   1.000
_cell.length_b   1.000
_cell.length_c   1.000
_cell.angle_alpha   90.00
_cell.angle_beta   90.00
_cell.angle_gamma   90.00
#
_symmetry.space_group_name_H-M   'P 1'
#
loop_
_entity.id
_entity.type
_entity.pdbx_description
1 polymer ?
#
loop_
_entity_poly.entity_id
_entity_poly.type
_entity_poly.pdbx_seq_one_letter_code
_entity_poly.pdbx_strand_id
1 'polypeptide(L)'
;MGALPDWTLSSDGKVISRAFVSKNWAAAMSFFNQVSALAEEEGHHPDLHLTGWRNVRVDLSTHSIGGLSLPDLVLAAKIDGIEVEYSPKWLLQRQKAADAAPGPAGSE
;
A
#
# COMPACT_ATOMS: atom_id res chain seq x y z
N MET A 1 12.16 3.22 5.02
CA MET A 1 10.97 2.72 5.68
C MET A 1 11.04 1.22 5.94
N GLY A 2 11.99 0.86 6.77
CA GLY A 2 12.26 -0.55 7.04
C GLY A 2 11.08 -1.32 7.62
N ALA A 3 10.22 -0.66 8.39
CA ALA A 3 9.06 -1.30 9.03
C ALA A 3 7.85 -1.45 8.12
N LEU A 4 7.86 -0.79 6.95
CA LEU A 4 6.75 -0.78 6.01
C LEU A 4 7.24 -1.06 4.59
N PRO A 5 7.70 -2.30 4.33
CA PRO A 5 8.39 -2.61 3.07
C PRO A 5 7.51 -2.50 1.82
N ASP A 6 6.20 -2.62 1.96
CA ASP A 6 5.28 -2.54 0.81
C ASP A 6 4.86 -1.10 0.49
N TRP A 7 5.29 -0.14 1.28
CA TRP A 7 4.96 1.26 1.10
C TRP A 7 6.12 2.01 0.47
N THR A 8 5.80 2.92 -0.45
CA THR A 8 6.79 3.77 -1.11
C THR A 8 6.58 5.21 -0.69
N LEU A 9 7.70 5.92 -0.47
CA LEU A 9 7.67 7.33 -0.13
C LEU A 9 7.72 8.13 -1.43
N SER A 10 6.87 9.17 -1.55
CA SER A 10 6.90 10.07 -2.70
C SER A 10 8.23 10.83 -2.74
N SER A 11 8.58 11.35 -3.94
CA SER A 11 9.85 12.05 -4.14
C SER A 11 9.98 13.29 -3.25
N ASP A 12 8.86 13.93 -2.91
CA ASP A 12 8.86 15.10 -2.03
C ASP A 12 8.75 14.73 -0.53
N GLY A 13 8.67 13.44 -0.22
CA GLY A 13 8.60 12.96 1.16
C GLY A 13 7.29 13.20 1.87
N LYS A 14 6.23 13.58 1.16
CA LYS A 14 4.97 14.02 1.78
C LYS A 14 3.87 12.96 1.79
N VAL A 15 4.03 11.90 1.01
CA VAL A 15 3.00 10.86 0.84
C VAL A 15 3.66 9.50 0.87
N ILE A 16 3.03 8.54 1.54
CA ILE A 16 3.40 7.14 1.37
C ILE A 16 2.27 6.41 0.66
N SER A 17 2.62 5.47 -0.19
CA SER A 17 1.65 4.75 -1.03
C SER A 17 1.93 3.26 -1.05
N ARG A 18 0.85 2.49 -1.08
CA ARG A 18 0.92 1.05 -1.31
C ARG A 18 0.07 0.71 -2.51
N ALA A 19 0.60 -0.08 -3.42
CA ALA A 19 -0.10 -0.48 -4.64
C ALA A 19 0.03 -1.98 -4.86
N PHE A 20 -1.03 -2.59 -5.35
CA PHE A 20 -1.04 -4.00 -5.72
C PHE A 20 -2.18 -4.27 -6.70
N VAL A 21 -2.17 -5.47 -7.27
CA VAL A 21 -3.27 -5.93 -8.12
C VAL A 21 -4.06 -6.98 -7.34
N SER A 22 -5.34 -6.75 -7.13
CA SER A 22 -6.20 -7.70 -6.42
C SER A 22 -6.62 -8.83 -7.35
N LYS A 23 -7.08 -9.92 -6.74
CA LYS A 23 -7.54 -11.09 -7.47
C LYS A 23 -8.69 -10.76 -8.42
N ASN A 24 -9.62 -9.94 -7.96
CA ASN A 24 -10.79 -9.52 -8.73
C ASN A 24 -11.40 -8.26 -8.10
N TRP A 25 -12.51 -7.80 -8.67
CA TRP A 25 -13.23 -6.63 -8.17
C TRP A 25 -13.68 -6.82 -6.71
N ALA A 26 -14.28 -7.97 -6.41
CA ALA A 26 -14.79 -8.23 -5.06
C ALA A 26 -13.66 -8.19 -4.02
N ALA A 27 -12.50 -8.73 -4.35
CA ALA A 27 -11.34 -8.70 -3.46
C ALA A 27 -10.86 -7.26 -3.22
N ALA A 28 -10.86 -6.43 -4.27
CA ALA A 28 -10.49 -5.02 -4.15
C ALA A 28 -11.47 -4.28 -3.23
N MET A 29 -12.76 -4.49 -3.42
CA MET A 29 -13.77 -3.82 -2.60
C MET A 29 -13.72 -4.30 -1.15
N SER A 30 -13.47 -5.58 -0.91
CA SER A 30 -13.30 -6.11 0.44
C SER A 30 -12.13 -5.43 1.15
N PHE A 31 -11.01 -5.28 0.44
CA PHE A 31 -9.85 -4.57 0.98
C PHE A 31 -10.21 -3.13 1.35
N PHE A 32 -10.85 -2.40 0.44
CA PHE A 32 -11.24 -1.02 0.71
C PHE A 32 -12.21 -0.90 1.87
N ASN A 33 -13.15 -1.83 1.99
CA ASN A 33 -14.09 -1.82 3.13
C ASN A 33 -13.35 -1.98 4.46
N GLN A 34 -12.34 -2.83 4.49
CA GLN A 34 -11.54 -3.03 5.69
C GLN A 34 -10.66 -1.80 6.00
N VAL A 35 -10.10 -1.18 4.97
CA VAL A 35 -9.36 0.08 5.12
C VAL A 35 -10.28 1.17 5.65
N SER A 36 -11.50 1.24 5.13
CA SER A 36 -12.49 2.21 5.58
C SER A 36 -12.77 2.08 7.08
N ALA A 37 -12.96 0.85 7.56
CA ALA A 37 -13.21 0.62 8.99
C ALA A 37 -12.03 1.09 9.85
N LEU A 38 -10.81 0.81 9.42
CA LEU A 38 -9.61 1.25 10.12
C LEU A 38 -9.47 2.77 10.10
N ALA A 39 -9.75 3.39 8.94
CA ALA A 39 -9.67 4.85 8.80
C ALA A 39 -10.64 5.56 9.73
N GLU A 40 -11.87 5.04 9.84
CA GLU A 40 -12.87 5.60 10.74
C GLU A 40 -12.45 5.43 12.20
N GLU A 41 -11.91 4.28 12.54
CA GLU A 41 -11.43 4.01 13.89
C GLU A 41 -10.29 4.96 14.29
N GLU A 42 -9.36 5.20 13.37
CA GLU A 42 -8.22 6.07 13.63
C GLU A 42 -8.52 7.56 13.43
N GLY A 43 -9.67 7.89 12.87
CA GLY A 43 -10.01 9.28 12.56
C GLY A 43 -9.05 9.90 11.53
N HIS A 44 -8.51 9.08 10.63
CA HIS A 44 -7.53 9.51 9.64
C HIS A 44 -7.81 8.79 8.32
N HIS A 45 -8.08 9.54 7.27
CA HIS A 45 -8.62 8.97 6.03
C HIS A 45 -7.60 9.01 4.89
N PRO A 46 -7.31 7.86 4.28
CA PRO A 46 -6.43 7.79 3.11
C PRO A 46 -7.17 8.18 1.84
N ASP A 47 -6.40 8.41 0.77
CA ASP A 47 -6.96 8.46 -0.56
C ASP A 47 -6.92 7.04 -1.14
N LEU A 48 -8.05 6.61 -1.70
CA LEU A 48 -8.20 5.26 -2.24
C LEU A 48 -8.37 5.34 -3.75
N HIS A 49 -7.63 4.51 -4.48
CA HIS A 49 -7.68 4.48 -5.94
C HIS A 49 -7.92 3.05 -6.42
N LEU A 50 -8.90 2.87 -7.28
CA LEU A 50 -9.15 1.60 -7.95
C LEU A 50 -9.27 1.86 -9.44
N THR A 51 -8.33 1.33 -10.21
CA THR A 51 -8.32 1.50 -11.66
C THR A 51 -8.26 0.14 -12.34
N GLY A 52 -8.80 0.06 -13.56
CA GLY A 52 -8.83 -1.21 -14.27
C GLY A 52 -9.48 -2.32 -13.46
N TRP A 53 -10.47 -1.98 -12.66
CA TRP A 53 -11.30 -2.84 -11.80
C TRP A 53 -10.56 -3.65 -10.71
N ARG A 54 -9.24 -3.70 -10.72
CA ARG A 54 -8.48 -4.48 -9.71
C ARG A 54 -7.12 -3.89 -9.33
N ASN A 55 -6.72 -2.79 -9.93
CA ASN A 55 -5.46 -2.13 -9.57
C ASN A 55 -5.72 -1.20 -8.38
N VAL A 56 -5.18 -1.57 -7.25
CA VAL A 56 -5.41 -0.90 -5.96
C VAL A 56 -4.24 -0.02 -5.62
N ARG A 57 -4.52 1.20 -5.16
CA ARG A 57 -3.51 2.07 -4.55
C ARG A 57 -4.12 2.81 -3.37
N VAL A 58 -3.37 2.89 -2.30
CA VAL A 58 -3.72 3.65 -1.10
C VAL A 58 -2.62 4.67 -0.85
N ASP A 59 -3.00 5.94 -0.72
CA ASP A 59 -2.08 7.02 -0.42
C ASP A 59 -2.39 7.57 0.97
N LEU A 60 -1.37 7.81 1.77
CA LEU A 60 -1.50 8.38 3.10
C LEU A 60 -0.66 9.65 3.22
N SER A 61 -1.29 10.69 3.76
CA SER A 61 -0.62 11.95 4.10
C SER A 61 -1.50 12.71 5.09
N THR A 62 -0.95 13.73 5.73
CA THR A 62 -1.69 14.56 6.66
C THR A 62 -1.82 15.97 6.08
N HIS A 63 -3.01 16.31 5.60
CA HIS A 63 -3.25 17.58 4.90
C HIS A 63 -2.92 18.80 5.73
N SER A 64 -3.25 18.77 7.02
CA SER A 64 -3.06 19.94 7.90
C SER A 64 -1.61 20.39 8.02
N ILE A 65 -0.66 19.48 7.78
CA ILE A 65 0.77 19.81 7.83
C ILE A 65 1.45 19.70 6.47
N GLY A 66 0.70 19.33 5.43
CA GLY A 66 1.24 19.15 4.08
C GLY A 66 2.29 18.07 3.98
N GLY A 67 2.18 16.99 4.75
CA GLY A 67 3.17 15.94 4.76
C GLY A 67 2.78 14.76 5.63
N LEU A 68 3.77 13.97 6.02
CA LEU A 68 3.57 12.78 6.83
C LEU A 68 3.61 13.09 8.32
N SER A 69 2.82 12.33 9.07
CA SER A 69 2.78 12.40 10.53
C SER A 69 2.67 10.97 11.08
N LEU A 70 2.77 10.83 12.39
CA LEU A 70 2.66 9.53 13.03
C LEU A 70 1.34 8.79 12.69
N PRO A 71 0.17 9.45 12.66
CA PRO A 71 -1.06 8.78 12.26
C PRO A 71 -0.99 8.09 10.89
N ASP A 72 -0.25 8.64 9.94
CA ASP A 72 -0.07 7.99 8.62
C ASP A 72 0.65 6.66 8.77
N LEU A 73 1.72 6.63 9.58
CA LEU A 73 2.50 5.42 9.79
C LEU A 73 1.73 4.37 10.58
N VAL A 74 0.97 4.81 11.58
CA VAL A 74 0.12 3.91 12.37
C VAL A 74 -0.95 3.26 11.49
N LEU A 75 -1.62 4.06 10.66
CA LEU A 75 -2.65 3.54 9.78
C LEU A 75 -2.06 2.60 8.72
N ALA A 76 -0.90 2.93 8.16
CA ALA A 76 -0.20 2.06 7.22
C ALA A 76 0.09 0.69 7.85
N ALA A 77 0.58 0.66 9.08
CA ALA A 77 0.86 -0.58 9.78
C ALA A 77 -0.41 -1.41 10.01
N LYS A 78 -1.51 -0.74 10.34
CA LYS A 78 -2.80 -1.43 10.53
C LYS A 78 -3.34 -1.97 9.22
N ILE A 79 -3.21 -1.22 8.13
CA ILE A 79 -3.62 -1.67 6.79
C ILE A 79 -2.83 -2.92 6.40
N ASP A 80 -1.56 -2.98 6.76
CA ASP A 80 -0.72 -4.16 6.46
C ASP A 80 -1.18 -5.42 7.20
N GLY A 81 -1.99 -5.28 8.23
CA GLY A 81 -2.61 -6.41 8.92
C GLY A 81 -3.81 -7.00 8.19
N ILE A 82 -4.31 -6.35 7.14
CA ILE A 82 -5.44 -6.86 6.36
C ILE A 82 -4.95 -8.00 5.46
N GLU A 83 -5.67 -9.12 5.50
CA GLU A 83 -5.42 -10.22 4.56
C GLU A 83 -5.91 -9.82 3.18
N VAL A 84 -5.02 -9.84 2.20
CA VAL A 84 -5.33 -9.40 0.84
C VAL A 84 -5.33 -10.59 -0.12
N GLU A 85 -6.36 -10.67 -0.95
CA GLU A 85 -6.40 -11.63 -2.05
C GLU A 85 -5.78 -10.99 -3.28
N TYR A 86 -4.52 -11.31 -3.51
CA TYR A 86 -3.77 -10.77 -4.65
C TYR A 86 -4.05 -11.52 -5.94
N SER A 87 -3.87 -10.85 -7.06
CA SER A 87 -3.84 -11.49 -8.36
C SER A 87 -2.70 -12.51 -8.39
N PRO A 88 -2.96 -13.80 -8.73
CA PRO A 88 -1.88 -14.80 -8.82
C PRO A 88 -0.81 -14.39 -9.82
N LYS A 89 -1.21 -13.80 -10.94
CA LYS A 89 -0.26 -13.33 -11.95
C LYS A 89 0.63 -12.22 -11.41
N TRP A 90 0.05 -11.28 -10.67
CA TRP A 90 0.80 -10.19 -10.06
C TRP A 90 1.80 -10.72 -9.04
N LEU A 91 1.39 -11.67 -8.20
CA LEU A 91 2.29 -12.30 -7.23
C LEU A 91 3.45 -12.99 -7.92
N LEU A 92 3.16 -13.71 -9.01
CA LEU A 92 4.18 -14.41 -9.78
C LEU A 92 5.17 -13.42 -10.40
N GLN A 93 4.67 -12.34 -10.98
CA GLN A 93 5.52 -11.31 -11.57
C GLN A 93 6.39 -10.62 -10.51
N ARG A 94 5.82 -10.35 -9.35
CA ARG A 94 6.55 -9.77 -8.22
C ARG A 94 7.65 -10.71 -7.74
N GLN A 95 7.37 -11.99 -7.65
CA GLN A 95 8.33 -13.00 -7.26
C GLN A 95 9.48 -13.07 -8.27
N LYS A 96 9.15 -13.08 -9.56
CA LYS A 96 10.16 -13.10 -10.62
C LYS A 96 11.04 -11.86 -10.58
N ALA A 97 10.44 -10.70 -10.35
CA ALA A 97 11.21 -9.46 -10.26
C ALA A 97 12.16 -9.48 -9.06
N ALA A 98 11.71 -10.02 -7.92
CA ALA A 98 12.55 -10.15 -6.75
C ALA A 98 13.69 -11.13 -6.98
N ASP A 99 13.40 -12.26 -7.63
CA ASP A 99 14.40 -13.29 -7.92
C ASP A 99 15.41 -12.80 -8.96
N ALA A 100 14.97 -11.96 -9.89
CA ALA A 100 15.82 -11.43 -10.96
C ALA A 100 16.60 -10.18 -10.54
N ALA A 101 16.23 -9.58 -9.41
CA ALA A 101 16.89 -8.37 -8.95
C ALA A 101 18.36 -8.63 -8.67
N PRO A 102 19.25 -7.68 -9.01
CA PRO A 102 20.64 -7.80 -8.63
C PRO A 102 20.76 -7.91 -7.12
N GLY A 103 21.73 -8.65 -6.69
CA GLY A 103 21.99 -8.73 -5.27
C GLY A 103 22.24 -7.35 -4.66
N PRO A 104 22.06 -7.28 -3.35
CA PRO A 104 22.26 -5.99 -2.70
C PRO A 104 23.65 -5.50 -2.99
N ALA A 105 23.60 -4.55 -3.55
CA ALA A 105 24.74 -4.09 -4.00
C ALA A 105 25.72 -4.86 -4.43
N GLY A 106 25.05 -5.04 -4.53
CA GLY A 106 25.72 -5.05 -4.82
C GLY A 106 26.37 -5.73 -5.16
N SER A 107 25.96 -6.10 -5.05
CA SER A 107 26.56 -6.73 -5.26
C SER A 107 27.56 -6.51 -5.85
N GLU A 108 27.81 -6.24 -5.88
CA GLU A 108 28.71 -6.16 -6.22
C GLU A 108 29.23 -5.99 -6.01
#